data_725b74cfe41a7f33329eb3061e94fada
#
_entry.id   725b74cfe41a7f33329eb3061e94fada
#
_cell.length_a   1.000
_cell.length_b   1.000
_cell.length_c   1.000
_cell.angle_alpha   90.00
_cell.angle_beta   90.00
_cell.angle_gamma   90.00
#
_symmetry.space_group_name_H-M   'P 1'
#
loop_
_entity.id
_entity.type
_entity.pdbx_description
1 polymer ?
#
loop_
_entity_poly.entity_id
_entity_poly.type
_entity_poly.pdbx_seq_one_letter_code
_entity_poly.pdbx_strand_id
1 'polypeptide(L)'
;MSSTTKPAKPLSATWLTRWEPEDPAFWSNGGSSIAWRTLALTTVNLTLAFAAWFMVSALVVRLPQVGYTFSASQLFWLTAMPGLAGGTLRLVHMFLTPMVGTRHVVSLSTLSLLVPLVGWFFAVQDPSVPYWVLLLLSFFAGLGGGNFSSFMPSTSLFFPKRLLGTALAIQAGIGNLGVSIVQFV
;
A
#
# COMPACT_ATOMS: atom_id res chain seq x y z
N MET A 1 -31.49 -14.73 37.40
CA MET A 1 -30.33 -13.83 37.53
C MET A 1 -30.17 -13.07 36.23
N SER A 2 -30.63 -11.83 36.22
CA SER A 2 -30.57 -10.93 35.03
C SER A 2 -29.15 -10.37 34.92
N SER A 3 -28.40 -10.78 33.89
CA SER A 3 -27.10 -10.22 33.59
C SER A 3 -27.35 -8.87 32.88
N THR A 4 -27.22 -7.81 33.61
CA THR A 4 -27.20 -6.44 33.06
C THR A 4 -25.90 -6.29 32.22
N THR A 5 -26.03 -6.46 30.92
CA THR A 5 -24.96 -6.12 29.97
C THR A 5 -24.75 -4.60 30.03
N LYS A 6 -23.63 -4.21 30.60
CA LYS A 6 -23.17 -2.82 30.64
C LYS A 6 -23.06 -2.27 29.20
N PRO A 7 -23.67 -1.13 28.87
CA PRO A 7 -23.57 -0.59 27.51
C PRO A 7 -22.10 -0.37 27.14
N ALA A 8 -21.74 -0.84 25.96
CA ALA A 8 -20.39 -0.72 25.46
C ALA A 8 -20.02 0.77 25.34
N LYS A 9 -18.91 1.15 25.97
CA LYS A 9 -18.37 2.51 25.90
C LYS A 9 -18.06 2.84 24.43
N PRO A 10 -18.46 4.00 23.90
CA PRO A 10 -18.17 4.36 22.51
C PRO A 10 -16.66 4.28 22.29
N LEU A 11 -16.27 3.59 21.22
CA LEU A 11 -14.86 3.42 20.83
C LEU A 11 -14.23 4.80 20.64
N SER A 12 -13.24 5.14 21.45
CA SER A 12 -12.53 6.42 21.33
C SER A 12 -11.84 6.50 19.97
N ALA A 13 -11.83 7.67 19.35
CA ALA A 13 -11.44 7.91 17.96
C ALA A 13 -9.97 7.56 17.60
N THR A 14 -9.12 7.15 18.57
CA THR A 14 -7.68 7.05 18.36
C THR A 14 -7.13 5.61 18.39
N TRP A 15 -7.60 4.75 19.31
CA TRP A 15 -7.11 3.38 19.47
C TRP A 15 -8.26 2.44 19.84
N LEU A 16 -8.27 1.26 19.21
CA LEU A 16 -9.21 0.20 19.56
C LEU A 16 -8.66 -0.50 20.81
N THR A 17 -9.33 -0.35 21.94
CA THR A 17 -8.97 -0.99 23.21
C THR A 17 -9.49 -2.41 23.31
N ARG A 18 -10.51 -2.76 22.51
CA ARG A 18 -11.12 -4.08 22.42
C ARG A 18 -11.46 -4.37 20.95
N TRP A 19 -11.04 -5.52 20.46
CA TRP A 19 -11.36 -5.99 19.12
C TRP A 19 -11.64 -7.49 19.13
N GLU A 20 -12.91 -7.87 18.94
CA GLU A 20 -13.38 -9.26 19.02
C GLU A 20 -14.24 -9.57 17.78
N PRO A 21 -13.65 -9.71 16.59
CA PRO A 21 -14.40 -9.88 15.34
C PRO A 21 -15.17 -11.21 15.27
N GLU A 22 -14.77 -12.21 16.05
CA GLU A 22 -15.45 -13.52 16.12
C GLU A 22 -16.72 -13.48 16.97
N ASP A 23 -16.90 -12.49 17.87
CA ASP A 23 -18.12 -12.32 18.65
C ASP A 23 -19.23 -11.73 17.75
N PRO A 24 -20.36 -12.46 17.54
CA PRO A 24 -21.46 -11.97 16.71
C PRO A 24 -22.09 -10.67 17.24
N ALA A 25 -22.14 -10.51 18.56
CA ALA A 25 -22.72 -9.32 19.18
C ALA A 25 -21.81 -8.11 18.96
N PHE A 26 -20.49 -8.25 19.13
CA PHE A 26 -19.51 -7.23 18.82
C PHE A 26 -19.54 -6.86 17.34
N TRP A 27 -19.58 -7.86 16.47
CA TRP A 27 -19.60 -7.65 15.01
C TRP A 27 -20.83 -6.87 14.56
N SER A 28 -22.03 -7.20 15.05
CA SER A 28 -23.28 -6.51 14.70
C SER A 28 -23.38 -5.12 15.31
N ASN A 29 -22.78 -4.87 16.47
CA ASN A 29 -22.82 -3.59 17.20
C ASN A 29 -21.75 -2.58 16.77
N GLY A 30 -21.28 -2.65 15.52
CA GLY A 30 -20.39 -1.66 14.91
C GLY A 30 -19.00 -2.17 14.52
N GLY A 31 -18.58 -3.35 14.98
CA GLY A 31 -17.30 -3.96 14.58
C GLY A 31 -17.19 -4.12 13.06
N SER A 32 -18.26 -4.59 12.43
CA SER A 32 -18.34 -4.76 10.97
C SER A 32 -18.12 -3.44 10.21
N SER A 33 -18.75 -2.33 10.66
CA SER A 33 -18.59 -1.03 10.02
C SER A 33 -17.12 -0.55 10.05
N ILE A 34 -16.45 -0.73 11.18
CA ILE A 34 -15.03 -0.36 11.33
C ILE A 34 -14.16 -1.22 10.42
N ALA A 35 -14.41 -2.55 10.37
CA ALA A 35 -13.65 -3.47 9.54
C ALA A 35 -13.77 -3.14 8.05
N TRP A 36 -15.00 -2.96 7.53
CA TRP A 36 -15.23 -2.63 6.13
C TRP A 36 -14.69 -1.26 5.74
N ARG A 37 -14.82 -0.26 6.60
CA ARG A 37 -14.23 1.07 6.37
C ARG A 37 -12.70 0.98 6.33
N THR A 38 -12.10 0.23 7.23
CA THR A 38 -10.63 0.02 7.23
C THR A 38 -10.20 -0.70 5.96
N LEU A 39 -10.93 -1.74 5.55
CA LEU A 39 -10.67 -2.45 4.28
C LEU A 39 -10.74 -1.49 3.09
N ALA A 40 -11.78 -0.69 2.98
CA ALA A 40 -11.94 0.27 1.88
C ALA A 40 -10.75 1.25 1.82
N LEU A 41 -10.38 1.85 2.95
CA LEU A 41 -9.26 2.78 3.03
C LEU A 41 -7.92 2.11 2.68
N THR A 42 -7.64 0.93 3.24
CA THR A 42 -6.39 0.21 2.96
C THR A 42 -6.34 -0.31 1.53
N THR A 43 -7.47 -0.68 0.94
CA THR A 43 -7.55 -1.11 -0.46
C THR A 43 -7.26 0.05 -1.42
N VAL A 44 -7.86 1.23 -1.21
CA VAL A 44 -7.55 2.43 -2.00
C VAL A 44 -6.07 2.79 -1.89
N ASN A 45 -5.51 2.78 -0.68
CA ASN A 45 -4.09 3.04 -0.49
C ASN A 45 -3.19 1.98 -1.17
N LEU A 46 -3.59 0.71 -1.16
CA LEU A 46 -2.86 -0.35 -1.86
C LEU A 46 -2.91 -0.17 -3.38
N THR A 47 -4.06 0.25 -3.93
CA THR A 47 -4.21 0.57 -5.35
C THR A 47 -3.27 1.71 -5.76
N LEU A 48 -3.22 2.79 -4.97
CA LEU A 48 -2.30 3.91 -5.20
C LEU A 48 -0.83 3.48 -5.08
N ALA A 49 -0.52 2.64 -4.10
CA ALA A 49 0.82 2.10 -3.89
C ALA A 49 1.29 1.27 -5.09
N PHE A 50 0.43 0.42 -5.63
CA PHE A 50 0.75 -0.39 -6.80
C PHE A 50 0.83 0.45 -8.08
N ALA A 51 -0.02 1.47 -8.23
CA ALA A 51 0.11 2.44 -9.32
C ALA A 51 1.48 3.15 -9.26
N ALA A 52 1.88 3.66 -8.10
CA ALA A 52 3.18 4.30 -7.92
C ALA A 52 4.35 3.33 -8.17
N TRP A 53 4.22 2.07 -7.73
CA TRP A 53 5.24 1.04 -7.95
C TRP A 53 5.45 0.75 -9.43
N PHE A 54 4.37 0.55 -10.19
CA PHE A 54 4.42 0.19 -11.61
C PHE A 54 4.54 1.39 -12.56
N MET A 55 4.34 2.63 -12.07
CA MET A 55 4.52 3.86 -12.85
C MET A 55 5.89 3.92 -13.51
N VAL A 56 6.95 3.46 -12.82
CA VAL A 56 8.32 3.51 -13.34
C VAL A 56 8.45 2.73 -14.64
N SER A 57 7.81 1.57 -14.77
CA SER A 57 7.86 0.79 -16.01
C SER A 57 7.20 1.52 -17.18
N ALA A 58 6.11 2.25 -16.94
CA ALA A 58 5.46 3.07 -17.96
C ALA A 58 6.31 4.30 -18.34
N LEU A 59 6.96 4.95 -17.36
CA LEU A 59 7.82 6.10 -17.61
C LEU A 59 9.11 5.75 -18.34
N VAL A 60 9.77 4.66 -17.96
CA VAL A 60 11.07 4.25 -18.53
C VAL A 60 10.99 4.06 -20.04
N VAL A 61 9.88 3.54 -20.56
CA VAL A 61 9.68 3.36 -22.02
C VAL A 61 9.61 4.69 -22.76
N ARG A 62 9.22 5.77 -22.06
CA ARG A 62 9.07 7.11 -22.64
C ARG A 62 10.29 8.02 -22.44
N LEU A 63 11.25 7.64 -21.62
CA LEU A 63 12.44 8.46 -21.35
C LEU A 63 13.21 8.90 -22.61
N PRO A 64 13.38 8.06 -23.65
CA PRO A 64 14.02 8.50 -24.88
C PRO A 64 13.26 9.62 -25.61
N GLN A 65 11.92 9.66 -25.49
CA GLN A 65 11.09 10.68 -26.12
C GLN A 65 11.20 12.05 -25.46
N VAL A 66 11.59 12.08 -24.19
CA VAL A 66 11.81 13.33 -23.41
C VAL A 66 13.28 13.75 -23.36
N GLY A 67 14.15 13.07 -24.13
CA GLY A 67 15.54 13.53 -24.34
C GLY A 67 16.61 12.74 -23.57
N TYR A 68 16.25 11.68 -22.84
CA TYR A 68 17.24 10.82 -22.19
C TYR A 68 17.89 9.82 -23.15
N THR A 69 19.21 9.72 -23.11
CA THR A 69 20.00 8.81 -23.96
C THR A 69 20.63 7.69 -23.13
N PHE A 70 19.78 6.79 -22.59
CA PHE A 70 20.26 5.67 -21.80
C PHE A 70 20.47 4.42 -22.63
N SER A 71 21.48 3.62 -22.23
CA SER A 71 21.71 2.29 -22.80
C SER A 71 20.56 1.32 -22.40
N ALA A 72 20.41 0.24 -23.17
CA ALA A 72 19.44 -0.80 -22.86
C ALA A 72 19.62 -1.38 -21.44
N SER A 73 20.87 -1.53 -20.98
CA SER A 73 21.16 -1.97 -19.61
C SER A 73 20.71 -0.97 -18.55
N GLN A 74 20.87 0.32 -18.79
CA GLN A 74 20.40 1.36 -17.87
C GLN A 74 18.86 1.39 -17.77
N LEU A 75 18.16 1.30 -18.89
CA LEU A 75 16.69 1.22 -18.91
C LEU A 75 16.19 -0.05 -18.22
N PHE A 76 16.87 -1.18 -18.43
CA PHE A 76 16.58 -2.43 -17.72
C PHE A 76 16.68 -2.25 -16.19
N TRP A 77 17.76 -1.66 -15.70
CA TRP A 77 17.93 -1.47 -14.26
C TRP A 77 16.91 -0.48 -13.66
N LEU A 78 16.55 0.59 -14.37
CA LEU A 78 15.47 1.48 -13.93
C LEU A 78 14.14 0.73 -13.76
N THR A 79 13.82 -0.19 -14.68
CA THR A 79 12.58 -0.98 -14.64
C THR A 79 12.65 -2.09 -13.59
N ALA A 80 13.82 -2.71 -13.39
CA ALA A 80 14.00 -3.81 -12.45
C ALA A 80 14.09 -3.34 -10.98
N MET A 81 14.61 -2.13 -10.76
CA MET A 81 14.88 -1.59 -9.42
C MET A 81 13.64 -1.52 -8.51
N PRO A 82 12.46 -1.05 -8.97
CA PRO A 82 11.27 -1.07 -8.13
C PRO A 82 10.85 -2.48 -7.71
N GLY A 83 11.01 -3.47 -8.59
CA GLY A 83 10.74 -4.87 -8.28
C GLY A 83 11.66 -5.43 -7.20
N LEU A 84 12.96 -5.18 -7.35
CA LEU A 84 13.98 -5.58 -6.37
C LEU A 84 13.74 -4.92 -5.01
N ALA A 85 13.54 -3.61 -5.00
CA ALA A 85 13.25 -2.86 -3.78
C ALA A 85 11.94 -3.31 -3.13
N GLY A 86 10.86 -3.45 -3.91
CA GLY A 86 9.57 -3.91 -3.41
C GLY A 86 9.62 -5.31 -2.81
N GLY A 87 10.34 -6.23 -3.45
CA GLY A 87 10.57 -7.58 -2.91
C GLY A 87 11.33 -7.57 -1.58
N THR A 88 12.41 -6.82 -1.51
CA THR A 88 13.24 -6.69 -0.28
C THR A 88 12.47 -5.98 0.84
N LEU A 89 11.77 -4.89 0.52
CA LEU A 89 11.01 -4.11 1.50
C LEU A 89 9.80 -4.87 2.08
N ARG A 90 9.29 -5.91 1.41
CA ARG A 90 8.28 -6.80 1.98
C ARG A 90 8.73 -7.44 3.29
N LEU A 91 10.01 -7.77 3.41
CA LEU A 91 10.57 -8.33 4.65
C LEU A 91 10.46 -7.33 5.80
N VAL A 92 10.73 -6.05 5.53
CA VAL A 92 10.60 -4.97 6.53
C VAL A 92 9.12 -4.74 6.86
N HIS A 93 8.27 -4.61 5.85
CA HIS A 93 6.84 -4.34 5.99
C HIS A 93 6.09 -5.43 6.75
N MET A 94 6.55 -6.67 6.70
CA MET A 94 5.98 -7.80 7.44
C MET A 94 5.97 -7.57 8.96
N PHE A 95 6.96 -6.85 9.48
CA PHE A 95 7.09 -6.57 10.90
C PHE A 95 6.49 -5.22 11.32
N LEU A 96 6.19 -4.32 10.38
CA LEU A 96 5.73 -2.97 10.72
C LEU A 96 4.35 -2.94 11.36
N THR A 97 3.39 -3.70 10.83
CA THR A 97 2.00 -3.69 11.36
C THR A 97 1.92 -4.11 12.82
N PRO A 98 2.56 -5.21 13.28
CA PRO A 98 2.57 -5.57 14.70
C PRO A 98 3.30 -4.56 15.59
N MET A 99 4.33 -3.89 15.08
CA MET A 99 5.17 -2.97 15.87
C MET A 99 4.54 -1.59 16.05
N VAL A 100 3.97 -1.01 14.99
CA VAL A 100 3.52 0.39 15.00
C VAL A 100 2.03 0.56 14.73
N GLY A 101 1.32 -0.52 14.42
CA GLY A 101 -0.13 -0.55 14.17
C GLY A 101 -0.52 -0.07 12.76
N THR A 102 -1.66 -0.56 12.29
CA THR A 102 -2.21 -0.33 10.94
C THR A 102 -2.25 1.15 10.55
N ARG A 103 -2.75 2.01 11.45
CA ARG A 103 -2.92 3.44 11.16
C ARG A 103 -1.61 4.11 10.75
N HIS A 104 -0.55 3.91 11.53
CA HIS A 104 0.74 4.53 11.26
C HIS A 104 1.40 3.93 10.03
N VAL A 105 1.35 2.60 9.88
CA VAL A 105 1.90 1.93 8.70
C VAL A 105 1.25 2.45 7.43
N VAL A 106 -0.09 2.49 7.34
CA VAL A 106 -0.80 2.99 6.16
C VAL A 106 -0.46 4.45 5.89
N SER A 107 -0.50 5.32 6.91
CA SER A 107 -0.23 6.75 6.72
C SER A 107 1.21 7.01 6.28
N LEU A 108 2.19 6.43 6.96
CA LEU A 108 3.61 6.63 6.64
C LEU A 108 3.97 6.03 5.28
N SER A 109 3.50 4.82 5.00
CA SER A 109 3.76 4.18 3.70
C SER A 109 3.15 4.97 2.55
N THR A 110 1.93 5.51 2.71
CA THR A 110 1.29 6.31 1.67
C THR A 110 2.02 7.65 1.48
N LEU A 111 2.40 8.32 2.57
CA LEU A 111 3.17 9.56 2.49
C LEU A 111 4.55 9.36 1.85
N SER A 112 5.22 8.24 2.14
CA SER A 112 6.53 7.95 1.55
C SER A 112 6.50 7.80 0.02
N LEU A 113 5.34 7.43 -0.55
CA LEU A 113 5.17 7.35 -2.01
C LEU A 113 5.21 8.73 -2.70
N LEU A 114 5.02 9.82 -1.96
CA LEU A 114 5.18 11.17 -2.53
C LEU A 114 6.62 11.40 -2.99
N VAL A 115 7.61 10.80 -2.35
CA VAL A 115 9.02 10.96 -2.74
C VAL A 115 9.27 10.52 -4.19
N PRO A 116 8.98 9.27 -4.59
CA PRO A 116 9.17 8.87 -5.98
C PRO A 116 8.19 9.58 -6.94
N LEU A 117 6.94 9.83 -6.55
CA LEU A 117 5.97 10.48 -7.43
C LEU A 117 6.40 11.91 -7.78
N VAL A 118 6.74 12.72 -6.79
CA VAL A 118 7.19 14.10 -6.99
C VAL A 118 8.56 14.12 -7.68
N GLY A 119 9.47 13.23 -7.28
CA GLY A 119 10.78 13.12 -7.91
C GLY A 119 10.70 12.79 -9.39
N TRP A 120 9.91 11.80 -9.78
CA TRP A 120 9.69 11.45 -11.18
C TRP A 120 8.96 12.54 -11.95
N PHE A 121 8.00 13.26 -11.34
CA PHE A 121 7.31 14.38 -11.96
C PHE A 121 8.30 15.45 -12.43
N PHE A 122 9.30 15.81 -11.61
CA PHE A 122 10.32 16.77 -12.02
C PHE A 122 11.37 16.14 -12.96
N ALA A 123 11.76 14.90 -12.72
CA ALA A 123 12.78 14.23 -13.51
C ALA A 123 12.38 14.09 -14.99
N VAL A 124 11.11 13.81 -15.30
CA VAL A 124 10.68 13.71 -16.72
C VAL A 124 10.64 15.05 -17.46
N GLN A 125 10.78 16.16 -16.75
CA GLN A 125 10.77 17.51 -17.34
C GLN A 125 12.19 18.03 -17.61
N ASP A 126 13.20 17.43 -17.01
CA ASP A 126 14.59 17.86 -17.15
C ASP A 126 15.50 16.66 -17.48
N PRO A 127 15.86 16.46 -18.77
CA PRO A 127 16.72 15.35 -19.19
C PRO A 127 18.17 15.45 -18.69
N SER A 128 18.54 16.54 -18.00
CA SER A 128 19.86 16.68 -17.36
C SER A 128 19.97 15.94 -16.02
N VAL A 129 18.85 15.45 -15.47
CA VAL A 129 18.84 14.68 -14.21
C VAL A 129 19.72 13.44 -14.36
N PRO A 130 20.71 13.25 -13.48
CA PRO A 130 21.65 12.15 -13.63
C PRO A 130 21.00 10.79 -13.36
N TYR A 131 21.48 9.76 -14.07
CA TYR A 131 20.96 8.41 -14.01
C TYR A 131 20.79 7.84 -12.59
N TRP A 132 21.76 8.10 -11.70
CA TRP A 132 21.69 7.60 -10.31
C TRP A 132 20.49 8.16 -9.52
N VAL A 133 20.04 9.38 -9.83
CA VAL A 133 18.83 9.97 -9.21
C VAL A 133 17.60 9.20 -9.66
N LEU A 134 17.49 8.90 -10.96
CA LEU A 134 16.38 8.11 -11.49
C LEU A 134 16.37 6.69 -10.90
N LEU A 135 17.55 6.10 -10.72
CA LEU A 135 17.69 4.78 -10.09
C LEU A 135 17.24 4.81 -8.61
N LEU A 136 17.58 5.89 -7.90
CA LEU A 136 17.14 6.09 -6.51
C LEU A 136 15.61 6.31 -6.43
N LEU A 137 15.04 7.11 -7.32
CA LEU A 137 13.59 7.29 -7.41
C LEU A 137 12.87 5.99 -7.75
N SER A 138 13.45 5.18 -8.64
CA SER A 138 12.97 3.83 -8.96
C SER A 138 12.99 2.92 -7.73
N PHE A 139 14.06 2.98 -6.94
CA PHE A 139 14.16 2.25 -5.67
C PHE A 139 13.03 2.66 -4.71
N PHE A 140 12.82 3.96 -4.50
CA PHE A 140 11.76 4.45 -3.62
C PHE A 140 10.34 4.12 -4.13
N ALA A 141 10.13 4.03 -5.44
CA ALA A 141 8.86 3.55 -5.99
C ALA A 141 8.54 2.11 -5.53
N GLY A 142 9.57 1.29 -5.27
CA GLY A 142 9.46 -0.04 -4.69
C GLY A 142 8.81 -0.10 -3.30
N LEU A 143 8.75 1.02 -2.55
CA LEU A 143 7.98 1.12 -1.30
C LEU A 143 6.52 0.70 -1.51
N GLY A 144 5.93 1.03 -2.67
CA GLY A 144 4.58 0.61 -3.03
C GLY A 144 4.39 -0.91 -3.02
N GLY A 145 5.39 -1.66 -3.51
CA GLY A 145 5.38 -3.12 -3.49
C GLY A 145 5.48 -3.73 -2.09
N GLY A 146 6.18 -3.06 -1.18
CA GLY A 146 6.30 -3.46 0.23
C GLY A 146 4.97 -3.40 0.98
N ASN A 147 4.10 -2.46 0.65
CA ASN A 147 2.82 -2.20 1.32
C ASN A 147 1.88 -3.43 1.35
N PHE A 148 1.97 -4.30 0.36
CA PHE A 148 1.20 -5.55 0.34
C PHE A 148 1.42 -6.38 1.61
N SER A 149 2.68 -6.52 2.05
CA SER A 149 3.06 -7.33 3.21
C SER A 149 2.65 -6.74 4.57
N SER A 150 2.27 -5.47 4.63
CA SER A 150 1.73 -4.85 5.85
C SER A 150 0.22 -4.72 5.81
N PHE A 151 -0.38 -4.45 4.65
CA PHE A 151 -1.83 -4.20 4.54
C PHE A 151 -2.65 -5.48 4.58
N MET A 152 -2.19 -6.57 3.97
CA MET A 152 -2.89 -7.86 3.99
C MET A 152 -2.98 -8.46 5.42
N PRO A 153 -1.88 -8.57 6.20
CA PRO A 153 -1.97 -8.98 7.59
C PRO A 153 -2.84 -8.05 8.44
N SER A 154 -2.77 -6.73 8.19
CA SER A 154 -3.64 -5.77 8.88
C SER A 154 -5.13 -6.11 8.64
N THR A 155 -5.54 -6.35 7.40
CA THR A 155 -6.92 -6.76 7.09
C THR A 155 -7.28 -8.06 7.81
N SER A 156 -6.36 -9.01 7.92
CA SER A 156 -6.60 -10.27 8.64
C SER A 156 -6.95 -10.06 10.11
N LEU A 157 -6.43 -9.01 10.74
CA LEU A 157 -6.74 -8.69 12.14
C LEU A 157 -8.15 -8.12 12.33
N PHE A 158 -8.71 -7.49 11.29
CA PHE A 158 -10.01 -6.81 11.38
C PHE A 158 -11.21 -7.71 11.09
N PHE A 159 -11.02 -8.82 10.38
CA PHE A 159 -12.14 -9.64 9.92
C PHE A 159 -12.26 -10.97 10.67
N PRO A 160 -13.50 -11.46 10.92
CA PRO A 160 -13.72 -12.81 11.44
C PRO A 160 -13.34 -13.84 10.36
N LYS A 161 -12.94 -15.04 10.80
CA LYS A 161 -12.47 -16.13 9.91
C LYS A 161 -13.42 -16.40 8.75
N ARG A 162 -14.74 -16.33 8.99
CA ARG A 162 -15.79 -16.58 7.98
C ARG A 162 -15.78 -15.57 6.82
N LEU A 163 -15.28 -14.34 7.02
CA LEU A 163 -15.22 -13.27 6.02
C LEU A 163 -13.79 -12.96 5.57
N LEU A 164 -12.79 -13.55 6.22
CA LEU A 164 -11.39 -13.25 5.99
C LEU A 164 -10.97 -13.45 4.52
N GLY A 165 -11.32 -14.59 3.94
CA GLY A 165 -11.00 -14.88 2.54
C GLY A 165 -11.59 -13.84 1.57
N THR A 166 -12.86 -13.45 1.79
CA THR A 166 -13.53 -12.42 0.98
C THR A 166 -12.84 -11.06 1.12
N ALA A 167 -12.51 -10.63 2.35
CA ALA A 167 -11.85 -9.36 2.60
C ALA A 167 -10.46 -9.30 1.93
N LEU A 168 -9.68 -10.36 2.07
CA LEU A 168 -8.35 -10.46 1.44
C LEU A 168 -8.45 -10.50 -0.10
N ALA A 169 -9.43 -11.21 -0.65
CA ALA A 169 -9.65 -11.26 -2.09
C ALA A 169 -10.04 -9.88 -2.67
N ILE A 170 -10.92 -9.14 -1.99
CA ILE A 170 -11.28 -7.77 -2.37
C ILE A 170 -10.04 -6.87 -2.34
N GLN A 171 -9.28 -6.90 -1.25
CA GLN A 171 -8.09 -6.05 -1.11
C GLN A 171 -7.04 -6.37 -2.15
N ALA A 172 -6.72 -7.64 -2.36
CA ALA A 172 -5.73 -8.06 -3.34
C ALA A 172 -6.19 -7.78 -4.78
N GLY A 173 -7.44 -8.13 -5.11
CA GLY A 173 -8.00 -7.95 -6.46
C GLY A 173 -8.09 -6.48 -6.84
N ILE A 174 -8.73 -5.65 -6.02
CA ILE A 174 -8.86 -4.21 -6.29
C ILE A 174 -7.51 -3.50 -6.18
N GLY A 175 -6.67 -3.87 -5.21
CA GLY A 175 -5.33 -3.31 -5.07
C GLY A 175 -4.49 -3.47 -6.35
N ASN A 176 -4.58 -4.63 -7.00
CA ASN A 176 -3.86 -4.88 -8.26
C ASN A 176 -4.37 -4.06 -9.45
N LEU A 177 -5.58 -3.47 -9.40
CA LEU A 177 -6.04 -2.55 -10.45
C LEU A 177 -5.12 -1.34 -10.61
N GLY A 178 -4.40 -0.95 -9.56
CA GLY A 178 -3.40 0.11 -9.64
C GLY A 178 -2.34 -0.13 -10.71
N VAL A 179 -1.92 -1.39 -10.88
CA VAL A 179 -0.99 -1.80 -11.94
C VAL A 179 -1.61 -1.55 -13.32
N SER A 180 -2.84 -2.01 -13.51
CA SER A 180 -3.54 -1.88 -14.80
C SER A 180 -3.80 -0.41 -15.14
N ILE A 181 -4.27 0.38 -14.18
CA ILE A 181 -4.58 1.80 -14.40
C ILE A 181 -3.35 2.55 -14.95
N VAL A 182 -2.18 2.34 -14.37
CA VAL A 182 -0.97 3.07 -14.76
C VAL A 182 -0.37 2.58 -16.07
N GLN A 183 -0.68 1.34 -16.48
CA GLN A 183 -0.21 0.80 -17.77
C GLN A 183 -1.08 1.22 -18.96
N PHE A 184 -2.29 1.73 -18.71
CA PHE A 184 -3.18 2.26 -19.75
C PHE A 184 -2.89 3.72 -20.11
N VAL A 185 -2.07 4.43 -19.36
CA VAL A 185 -1.68 5.83 -19.59
C VAL A 185 -0.36 5.89 -20.37
#